data_60cdb3b88507ecb7998f556fdb2e568a
#
_entry.id   60cdb3b88507ecb7998f556fdb2e568a
#
_cell.length_a   1.000
_cell.length_b   1.000
_cell.length_c   1.000
_cell.angle_alpha   90.00
_cell.angle_beta   90.00
_cell.angle_gamma   90.00
#
_symmetry.space_group_name_H-M   'P 1'
#
loop_
_entity.id
_entity.type
_entity.pdbx_description
1 polymer ?
#
loop_
_entity_poly.entity_id
_entity_poly.type
_entity_poly.pdbx_seq_one_letter_code
_entity_poly.pdbx_strand_id
1 'polypeptide(L)'
;YEMQRSLVGSEMCIRDRNAIVREYLPFLSDALSDDPHITTPILAALRKGKSHYVCDERLRQHLQQRPANKNQTQKHELCSLYGIFDLDETQKLSSFDRERVCVPPFCDCKHPDCRYRRHLAECGQKRYLFQICNQNLWLADCMHRENGLKPILPDACTVIVDEAHKLPETAREMFGTTLTAGEIRGAVVRLKQDGYALAADRLFSASSMLLQKMAELSPEYPFELLHDDLSRVLSTLFLIGRKLSTFLEPATKRALEQLTDKVVLFLRPKTDAIRYTAEDDDGKLMLCSVPADITSRMQHTVWSKQIPLLLTSGTLAIGSSFRRFQDECGLCCNPRVMESVAVSPFDYASNCRLFFPRYSVHLSSERYYDEIAAEILRLLYTANGHALVLFTSYADLSAVNERLATARVPIFSLRRNHPQILRQFKSTPGAVLLATGAAWEGMDFPGDCVSLLIIPRLPFAFPDAIHEHEKRSYPALRDFIRSVIVPEMQIKLKQGFGRAIRTETDTCVVAILDERCSARGRYRQDVLDALPEMPILTEVSDIRQFLCAVKPQSYFEAAA
;
A
#
# COMPACT_ATOMS: atom_id res chain seq x y z
N TYR A 1 5.23 -4.75 -10.16
CA TYR A 1 3.99 -5.37 -9.65
C TYR A 1 3.70 -5.07 -8.17
N GLU A 2 4.70 -4.77 -7.37
CA GLU A 2 4.54 -4.56 -5.92
C GLU A 2 4.34 -3.10 -5.49
N MET A 3 4.76 -2.13 -6.28
CA MET A 3 4.56 -0.72 -5.95
C MET A 3 3.16 -0.19 -6.21
N GLN A 4 2.27 -0.96 -6.81
CA GLN A 4 0.85 -0.64 -6.83
C GLN A 4 0.20 -0.68 -5.43
N ARG A 5 0.90 -1.23 -4.44
CA ARG A 5 0.46 -1.25 -3.04
C ARG A 5 0.49 0.12 -2.39
N SER A 6 1.45 1.00 -2.76
CA SER A 6 1.63 2.27 -2.03
C SER A 6 0.53 3.30 -2.30
N LEU A 7 0.03 3.43 -3.54
CA LEU A 7 -1.00 4.40 -3.87
C LEU A 7 -2.40 3.99 -3.42
N VAL A 8 -2.78 2.74 -3.66
CA VAL A 8 -4.13 2.27 -3.25
C VAL A 8 -4.19 2.04 -1.75
N GLY A 9 -3.09 1.58 -1.14
CA GLY A 9 -2.94 1.54 0.31
C GLY A 9 -2.99 2.94 0.93
N SER A 10 -2.45 3.98 0.27
CA SER A 10 -2.50 5.35 0.78
C SER A 10 -3.90 5.96 0.73
N GLU A 11 -4.66 5.77 -0.34
CA GLU A 11 -6.05 6.30 -0.43
C GLU A 11 -6.99 5.62 0.58
N MET A 12 -6.85 4.34 0.79
CA MET A 12 -7.65 3.61 1.78
C MET A 12 -7.24 3.97 3.19
N CYS A 13 -5.94 4.05 3.49
CA CYS A 13 -5.45 4.58 4.77
C CYS A 13 -5.90 6.04 5.01
N ILE A 14 -6.09 6.84 3.97
CA ILE A 14 -6.64 8.20 4.10
C ILE A 14 -8.12 8.14 4.44
N ARG A 15 -8.91 7.28 3.79
CA ARG A 15 -10.34 7.10 4.08
C ARG A 15 -10.55 6.62 5.51
N ASP A 16 -9.81 5.60 5.94
CA ASP A 16 -9.91 5.03 7.27
C ASP A 16 -9.53 6.06 8.34
N ARG A 17 -8.46 6.81 8.13
CA ARG A 17 -8.07 7.91 9.03
C ARG A 17 -9.13 9.01 9.09
N ASN A 18 -9.76 9.35 7.97
CA ASN A 18 -10.86 10.31 7.95
C ASN A 18 -12.09 9.78 8.66
N ALA A 19 -12.41 8.47 8.54
CA ALA A 19 -13.49 7.83 9.26
C ALA A 19 -13.24 7.84 10.78
N ILE A 20 -12.01 7.55 11.22
CA ILE A 20 -11.65 7.65 12.65
C ILE A 20 -11.95 9.06 13.16
N VAL A 21 -11.53 10.10 12.46
CA VAL A 21 -11.70 11.50 12.92
C VAL A 21 -13.15 11.97 12.84
N ARG A 22 -13.88 11.59 11.78
CA ARG A 22 -15.21 12.15 11.49
C ARG A 22 -16.37 11.33 12.04
N GLU A 23 -16.17 10.04 12.28
CA GLU A 23 -17.23 9.10 12.65
C GLU A 23 -16.96 8.46 14.02
N TYR A 24 -15.80 7.78 14.16
CA TYR A 24 -15.54 6.98 15.36
C TYR A 24 -15.19 7.81 16.60
N LEU A 25 -14.38 8.86 16.47
CA LEU A 25 -14.02 9.69 17.62
C LEU A 25 -15.18 10.54 18.16
N PRO A 26 -16.05 11.13 17.32
CA PRO A 26 -17.28 11.75 17.80
C PRO A 26 -18.17 10.76 18.54
N PHE A 27 -18.42 9.57 17.96
CA PHE A 27 -19.18 8.51 18.61
C PHE A 27 -18.58 8.10 19.96
N LEU A 28 -17.25 7.92 20.02
CA LEU A 28 -16.54 7.59 21.25
C LEU A 28 -16.66 8.73 22.28
N SER A 29 -16.55 9.97 21.84
CA SER A 29 -16.70 11.15 22.71
C SER A 29 -18.11 11.22 23.33
N ASP A 30 -19.13 10.93 22.54
CA ASP A 30 -20.52 10.89 23.00
C ASP A 30 -20.75 9.72 23.96
N ALA A 31 -20.25 8.53 23.61
CA ALA A 31 -20.38 7.32 24.44
C ALA A 31 -19.67 7.43 25.80
N LEU A 32 -18.63 8.23 25.87
CA LEU A 32 -17.85 8.47 27.10
C LEU A 32 -18.18 9.81 27.77
N SER A 33 -19.22 10.52 27.34
CA SER A 33 -19.62 11.83 27.90
C SER A 33 -19.95 11.78 29.38
N ASP A 34 -20.43 10.64 29.87
CA ASP A 34 -20.81 10.42 31.27
C ASP A 34 -19.64 9.92 32.15
N ASP A 35 -18.45 9.68 31.57
CA ASP A 35 -17.28 9.24 32.33
C ASP A 35 -16.65 10.45 33.06
N PRO A 36 -16.59 10.44 34.41
CA PRO A 36 -16.05 11.55 35.19
C PRO A 36 -14.57 11.82 34.95
N HIS A 37 -13.84 10.91 34.32
CA HIS A 37 -12.44 11.08 33.96
C HIS A 37 -12.24 11.79 32.61
N ILE A 38 -13.28 11.91 31.78
CA ILE A 38 -13.23 12.55 30.47
C ILE A 38 -13.98 13.88 30.53
N THR A 39 -13.26 14.94 30.86
CA THR A 39 -13.82 16.28 31.05
C THR A 39 -13.80 17.15 29.78
N THR A 40 -13.20 16.69 28.71
CA THR A 40 -13.03 17.43 27.46
C THR A 40 -13.38 16.57 26.24
N PRO A 41 -13.90 17.14 25.16
CA PRO A 41 -14.16 16.41 23.93
C PRO A 41 -12.92 15.68 23.41
N ILE A 42 -13.09 14.45 22.92
CA ILE A 42 -12.02 13.66 22.33
C ILE A 42 -11.74 14.20 20.92
N LEU A 43 -10.69 14.97 20.76
CA LEU A 43 -10.29 15.55 19.48
C LEU A 43 -9.01 14.89 18.93
N ALA A 44 -8.95 14.77 17.61
CA ALA A 44 -7.77 14.28 16.92
C ALA A 44 -7.26 15.25 15.86
N ALA A 45 -5.94 15.35 15.73
CA ALA A 45 -5.28 16.04 14.63
C ALA A 45 -4.82 15.00 13.58
N LEU A 46 -5.27 15.16 12.33
CA LEU A 46 -4.81 14.36 11.21
C LEU A 46 -3.49 14.90 10.67
N ARG A 47 -2.46 14.06 10.64
CA ARG A 47 -1.11 14.41 10.19
C ARG A 47 -0.77 13.66 8.92
N LYS A 48 -0.35 14.41 7.90
CA LYS A 48 0.10 13.87 6.62
C LYS A 48 1.47 14.42 6.25
N GLY A 49 2.15 13.78 5.31
CA GLY A 49 3.39 14.28 4.75
C GLY A 49 3.21 15.62 4.03
N LYS A 50 4.29 16.37 3.87
CA LYS A 50 4.28 17.72 3.24
C LYS A 50 3.68 17.72 1.83
N SER A 51 3.91 16.68 1.06
CA SER A 51 3.40 16.52 -0.32
C SER A 51 1.88 16.45 -0.44
N HIS A 52 1.17 16.28 0.68
CA HIS A 52 -0.30 16.27 0.72
C HIS A 52 -0.91 17.66 0.91
N TYR A 53 -0.12 18.70 1.10
CA TYR A 53 -0.61 20.05 1.38
C TYR A 53 -0.21 21.04 0.31
N VAL A 54 -1.10 21.99 0.00
CA VAL A 54 -0.86 23.09 -0.95
C VAL A 54 0.15 24.09 -0.37
N CYS A 55 1.15 24.46 -1.17
CA CYS A 55 2.01 25.61 -0.94
C CYS A 55 1.54 26.79 -1.78
N ASP A 56 1.02 27.84 -1.15
CA ASP A 56 0.45 29.01 -1.85
C ASP A 56 1.47 29.70 -2.75
N GLU A 57 2.71 29.78 -2.34
CA GLU A 57 3.78 30.39 -3.14
C GLU A 57 4.08 29.60 -4.39
N ARG A 58 4.22 28.29 -4.27
CA ARG A 58 4.43 27.41 -5.43
C ARG A 58 3.21 27.36 -6.36
N LEU A 59 2.01 27.39 -5.81
CA LEU A 59 0.78 27.48 -6.59
C LEU A 59 0.75 28.77 -7.42
N ARG A 60 1.09 29.92 -6.80
CA ARG A 60 1.17 31.23 -7.48
C ARG A 60 2.19 31.19 -8.61
N GLN A 61 3.41 30.71 -8.34
CA GLN A 61 4.48 30.59 -9.32
C GLN A 61 4.08 29.66 -10.48
N HIS A 62 3.46 28.52 -10.17
CA HIS A 62 3.02 27.57 -11.18
C HIS A 62 1.92 28.14 -12.09
N LEU A 63 0.98 28.91 -11.54
CA LEU A 63 -0.06 29.60 -12.31
C LEU A 63 0.52 30.71 -13.21
N GLN A 64 1.55 31.43 -12.76
CA GLN A 64 2.21 32.48 -13.54
C GLN A 64 3.04 31.92 -14.69
N GLN A 65 3.66 30.77 -14.54
CA GLN A 65 4.51 30.13 -15.55
C GLN A 65 3.73 29.41 -16.66
N ARG A 66 2.43 29.24 -16.52
CA ARG A 66 1.59 28.59 -17.55
C ARG A 66 1.22 29.55 -18.68
N PRO A 67 1.47 29.18 -19.95
CA PRO A 67 1.02 29.98 -21.09
C PRO A 67 -0.51 30.06 -21.10
N ALA A 68 -1.02 31.23 -21.46
CA ALA A 68 -2.47 31.59 -21.42
C ALA A 68 -3.39 30.68 -22.26
N ASN A 69 -2.85 29.84 -23.14
CA ASN A 69 -3.58 29.13 -24.19
C ASN A 69 -3.76 27.60 -24.00
N LYS A 70 -3.41 27.02 -22.84
CA LYS A 70 -3.60 25.57 -22.62
C LYS A 70 -4.61 25.28 -21.50
N ASN A 71 -5.72 24.63 -21.88
CA ASN A 71 -6.77 24.04 -21.03
C ASN A 71 -7.30 24.93 -19.89
N GLN A 72 -8.39 25.67 -20.18
CA GLN A 72 -9.15 26.46 -19.19
C GLN A 72 -9.61 25.61 -17.99
N THR A 73 -9.97 24.35 -18.21
CA THR A 73 -10.40 23.43 -17.15
C THR A 73 -9.31 23.18 -16.12
N GLN A 74 -8.08 22.89 -16.55
CA GLN A 74 -6.95 22.67 -15.62
C GLN A 74 -6.55 23.96 -14.88
N LYS A 75 -6.69 25.12 -15.52
CA LYS A 75 -6.45 26.41 -14.84
C LYS A 75 -7.50 26.66 -13.75
N HIS A 76 -8.75 26.34 -14.01
CA HIS A 76 -9.83 26.44 -13.03
C HIS A 76 -9.59 25.48 -11.84
N GLU A 77 -9.16 24.25 -12.10
CA GLU A 77 -8.81 23.28 -11.05
C GLU A 77 -7.64 23.76 -10.18
N LEU A 78 -6.59 24.31 -10.78
CA LEU A 78 -5.48 24.91 -10.01
C LEU A 78 -5.92 26.14 -9.21
N CYS A 79 -6.79 27.00 -9.74
CA CYS A 79 -7.31 28.15 -9.00
C CYS A 79 -8.19 27.73 -7.81
N SER A 80 -8.91 26.61 -7.90
CA SER A 80 -9.71 26.08 -6.78
C SER A 80 -8.84 25.73 -5.56
N LEU A 81 -7.56 25.45 -5.75
CA LEU A 81 -6.61 25.14 -4.68
C LEU A 81 -6.36 26.30 -3.70
N TYR A 82 -6.74 27.54 -4.04
CA TYR A 82 -6.74 28.62 -3.05
C TYR A 82 -7.75 28.39 -1.91
N GLY A 83 -8.85 27.68 -2.21
CA GLY A 83 -9.83 27.26 -1.21
C GLY A 83 -9.58 25.88 -0.59
N ILE A 84 -8.75 25.06 -1.22
CA ILE A 84 -8.43 23.69 -0.80
C ILE A 84 -7.00 23.65 -0.26
N PHE A 85 -6.81 23.15 0.95
CA PHE A 85 -5.48 23.03 1.55
C PHE A 85 -4.93 21.60 1.45
N ASP A 86 -5.76 20.60 1.62
CA ASP A 86 -5.41 19.18 1.53
C ASP A 86 -5.59 18.68 0.09
N LEU A 87 -4.48 18.33 -0.56
CA LEU A 87 -4.47 17.83 -1.94
C LEU A 87 -5.21 16.50 -2.15
N ASP A 88 -5.49 15.76 -1.07
CA ASP A 88 -6.25 14.52 -1.16
C ASP A 88 -7.77 14.76 -1.26
N GLU A 89 -8.22 15.98 -1.01
CA GLU A 89 -9.61 16.39 -1.24
C GLU A 89 -9.91 16.67 -2.73
N THR A 90 -8.87 16.74 -3.58
CA THR A 90 -9.01 16.95 -5.02
C THR A 90 -8.64 15.69 -5.80
N GLN A 91 -9.58 15.17 -6.60
CA GLN A 91 -9.38 13.96 -7.40
C GLN A 91 -8.88 14.22 -8.84
N LYS A 92 -8.79 15.48 -9.25
CA LYS A 92 -8.58 15.87 -10.65
C LYS A 92 -7.18 16.40 -10.96
N LEU A 93 -6.33 16.56 -9.95
CA LEU A 93 -5.01 17.12 -10.15
C LEU A 93 -4.05 16.08 -10.75
N SER A 94 -3.37 16.43 -11.84
CA SER A 94 -2.32 15.57 -12.41
C SER A 94 -1.13 15.42 -11.44
N SER A 95 -0.42 14.30 -11.47
CA SER A 95 0.81 14.08 -10.68
C SER A 95 1.82 15.22 -10.91
N PHE A 96 1.94 15.67 -12.16
CA PHE A 96 2.80 16.79 -12.54
C PHE A 96 2.42 18.12 -11.84
N ASP A 97 1.13 18.44 -11.79
CA ASP A 97 0.66 19.66 -11.13
C ASP A 97 0.76 19.52 -9.61
N ARG A 98 0.39 18.35 -9.06
CA ARG A 98 0.49 18.04 -7.63
C ARG A 98 1.91 18.25 -7.10
N GLU A 99 2.91 17.70 -7.77
CA GLU A 99 4.32 17.84 -7.39
C GLU A 99 4.79 19.31 -7.36
N ARG A 100 4.23 20.15 -8.24
CA ARG A 100 4.62 21.57 -8.36
C ARG A 100 3.92 22.49 -7.40
N VAL A 101 2.74 22.13 -6.92
CA VAL A 101 1.96 22.98 -5.99
C VAL A 101 2.04 22.52 -4.54
N CYS A 102 2.53 21.31 -4.27
CA CYS A 102 2.65 20.80 -2.91
C CYS A 102 3.74 21.51 -2.10
N VAL A 103 3.66 21.40 -0.77
CA VAL A 103 4.73 21.86 0.14
C VAL A 103 6.00 21.07 -0.13
N PRO A 104 7.13 21.72 -0.43
CA PRO A 104 8.37 21.02 -0.76
C PRO A 104 8.96 20.31 0.47
N PRO A 105 9.76 19.25 0.27
CA PRO A 105 10.44 18.53 1.35
C PRO A 105 11.24 19.47 2.26
N PHE A 106 11.96 20.42 1.67
CA PHE A 106 12.67 21.49 2.37
C PHE A 106 11.91 22.81 2.16
N CYS A 107 11.14 23.19 3.16
CA CYS A 107 10.37 24.43 3.15
C CYS A 107 10.97 25.39 4.19
N ASP A 108 11.65 26.41 3.71
CA ASP A 108 12.18 27.52 4.53
C ASP A 108 11.24 28.74 4.52
N CYS A 109 9.99 28.56 4.11
CA CYS A 109 9.00 29.63 4.04
C CYS A 109 8.85 30.35 5.38
N LYS A 110 9.14 31.66 5.40
CA LYS A 110 8.99 32.53 6.57
C LYS A 110 7.74 33.40 6.50
N HIS A 111 6.88 33.19 5.49
CA HIS A 111 5.68 34.00 5.33
C HIS A 111 4.75 33.85 6.54
N PRO A 112 4.29 34.94 7.15
CA PRO A 112 3.46 34.89 8.37
C PRO A 112 2.15 34.14 8.14
N ASP A 113 1.55 34.30 6.96
CA ASP A 113 0.28 33.67 6.57
C ASP A 113 0.40 32.31 5.91
N CYS A 114 1.53 31.62 6.04
CA CYS A 114 1.72 30.29 5.48
C CYS A 114 0.72 29.29 6.08
N ARG A 115 -0.21 28.78 5.25
CA ARG A 115 -1.25 27.81 5.67
C ARG A 115 -0.64 26.56 6.30
N TYR A 116 0.45 26.05 5.74
CA TYR A 116 1.11 24.85 6.27
C TYR A 116 1.69 25.09 7.67
N ARG A 117 2.33 26.23 7.93
CA ARG A 117 2.84 26.54 9.27
C ARG A 117 1.72 26.73 10.29
N ARG A 118 0.61 27.38 9.90
CA ARG A 118 -0.57 27.50 10.76
C ARG A 118 -1.17 26.15 11.08
N HIS A 119 -1.31 25.27 10.08
CA HIS A 119 -1.76 23.90 10.26
C HIS A 119 -0.88 23.11 11.24
N LEU A 120 0.45 23.20 11.10
CA LEU A 120 1.36 22.53 12.05
C LEU A 120 1.22 23.06 13.48
N ALA A 121 1.08 24.37 13.64
CA ALA A 121 0.88 24.98 14.94
C ALA A 121 -0.47 24.56 15.55
N GLU A 122 -1.51 24.50 14.73
CA GLU A 122 -2.83 24.02 15.13
C GLU A 122 -2.79 22.56 15.59
N CYS A 123 -2.24 21.67 14.77
CA CYS A 123 -2.12 20.25 15.11
C CYS A 123 -1.28 19.98 16.37
N GLY A 124 -0.39 20.89 16.74
CA GLY A 124 0.43 20.80 17.95
C GLY A 124 -0.25 21.29 19.22
N GLN A 125 -1.49 21.76 19.16
CA GLN A 125 -2.21 22.24 20.34
C GLN A 125 -2.58 21.08 21.29
N LYS A 126 -2.47 21.32 22.59
CA LYS A 126 -2.77 20.33 23.65
C LYS A 126 -4.23 19.84 23.66
N ARG A 127 -5.13 20.55 22.98
CA ARG A 127 -6.53 20.12 22.86
C ARG A 127 -6.73 18.86 22.04
N TYR A 128 -5.76 18.52 21.17
CA TYR A 128 -5.81 17.27 20.41
C TYR A 128 -5.20 16.14 21.22
N LEU A 129 -6.07 15.26 21.70
CA LEU A 129 -5.68 14.09 22.46
C LEU A 129 -4.97 13.05 21.56
N PHE A 130 -5.42 12.93 20.30
CA PHE A 130 -4.86 12.00 19.34
C PHE A 130 -4.14 12.71 18.19
N GLN A 131 -2.99 12.15 17.77
CA GLN A 131 -2.31 12.51 16.54
C GLN A 131 -2.40 11.30 15.60
N ILE A 132 -3.20 11.41 14.53
CA ILE A 132 -3.44 10.31 13.59
C ILE A 132 -2.56 10.50 12.37
N CYS A 133 -1.73 9.52 12.05
CA CYS A 133 -0.84 9.55 10.89
C CYS A 133 -0.68 8.14 10.28
N ASN A 134 0.01 8.03 9.14
CA ASN A 134 0.43 6.74 8.61
C ASN A 134 1.73 6.26 9.27
N GLN A 135 2.04 4.97 9.12
CA GLN A 135 3.24 4.36 9.66
C GLN A 135 4.52 5.03 9.15
N ASN A 136 4.55 5.48 7.88
CA ASN A 136 5.70 6.19 7.29
C ASN A 136 6.02 7.49 8.04
N LEU A 137 5.00 8.32 8.35
CA LEU A 137 5.23 9.58 9.06
C LEU A 137 5.67 9.33 10.51
N TRP A 138 5.12 8.33 11.16
CA TRP A 138 5.54 7.92 12.49
C TRP A 138 6.99 7.41 12.50
N LEU A 139 7.39 6.54 11.56
CA LEU A 139 8.77 6.08 11.43
C LEU A 139 9.72 7.23 11.09
N ALA A 140 9.31 8.17 10.23
CA ALA A 140 10.08 9.38 9.97
C ALA A 140 10.31 10.21 11.23
N ASP A 141 9.28 10.37 12.10
CA ASP A 141 9.43 11.03 13.40
C ASP A 141 10.40 10.26 14.30
N CYS A 142 10.31 8.94 14.32
CA CYS A 142 11.24 8.10 15.06
C CYS A 142 12.69 8.30 14.62
N MET A 143 12.95 8.33 13.31
CA MET A 143 14.26 8.59 12.73
C MET A 143 14.77 10.02 13.01
N HIS A 144 13.88 11.02 12.97
CA HIS A 144 14.23 12.40 13.36
C HIS A 144 14.70 12.47 14.80
N ARG A 145 13.96 11.86 15.73
CA ARG A 145 14.30 11.82 17.15
C ARG A 145 15.62 11.08 17.42
N GLU A 146 15.85 9.96 16.72
CA GLU A 146 17.10 9.19 16.81
C GLU A 146 18.31 10.05 16.42
N ASN A 147 18.18 10.85 15.35
CA ASN A 147 19.24 11.71 14.84
C ASN A 147 19.31 13.10 15.53
N GLY A 148 18.58 13.32 16.63
CA GLY A 148 18.56 14.59 17.35
C GLY A 148 17.96 15.75 16.55
N LEU A 149 17.19 15.44 15.49
CA LEU A 149 16.48 16.45 14.69
C LEU A 149 15.17 16.84 15.38
N LYS A 150 14.61 17.98 14.96
CA LYS A 150 13.32 18.45 15.47
C LYS A 150 12.24 17.39 15.21
N PRO A 151 11.49 16.96 16.25
CA PRO A 151 10.39 16.02 16.10
C PRO A 151 9.34 16.51 15.10
N ILE A 152 8.78 15.58 14.35
CA ILE A 152 7.68 15.84 13.41
C ILE A 152 6.33 15.81 14.13
N LEU A 153 6.18 14.87 15.08
CA LEU A 153 4.99 14.66 15.89
C LEU A 153 5.22 15.18 17.31
N PRO A 154 4.19 15.62 18.03
CA PRO A 154 4.28 15.89 19.46
C PRO A 154 4.67 14.63 20.25
N ASP A 155 5.12 14.81 21.48
CA ASP A 155 5.37 13.70 22.40
C ASP A 155 4.04 13.00 22.72
N ALA A 156 4.08 11.68 22.73
CA ALA A 156 2.92 10.83 23.01
C ALA A 156 3.23 9.94 24.24
N CYS A 157 2.20 9.68 25.04
CA CYS A 157 2.28 8.76 26.16
C CYS A 157 2.15 7.30 25.73
N THR A 158 1.53 7.03 24.59
CA THR A 158 1.39 5.72 23.96
C THR A 158 1.27 5.84 22.45
N VAL A 159 1.59 4.78 21.74
CA VAL A 159 1.44 4.70 20.27
C VAL A 159 0.64 3.45 19.94
N ILE A 160 -0.38 3.61 19.10
CA ILE A 160 -1.18 2.51 18.55
C ILE A 160 -0.83 2.39 17.06
N VAL A 161 -0.32 1.23 16.67
CA VAL A 161 0.01 0.90 15.27
C VAL A 161 -1.02 -0.09 14.78
N ASP A 162 -1.95 0.40 13.98
CA ASP A 162 -2.93 -0.43 13.30
C ASP A 162 -2.34 -1.02 12.01
N GLU A 163 -2.87 -2.17 11.60
CA GLU A 163 -2.33 -2.99 10.50
C GLU A 163 -0.80 -3.21 10.64
N ALA A 164 -0.39 -3.53 11.87
CA ALA A 164 1.03 -3.64 12.23
C ALA A 164 1.78 -4.73 11.45
N HIS A 165 1.08 -5.66 10.80
CA HIS A 165 1.69 -6.64 9.89
C HIS A 165 2.44 -5.98 8.70
N LYS A 166 2.13 -4.71 8.36
CA LYS A 166 2.83 -3.93 7.34
C LYS A 166 4.08 -3.21 7.84
N LEU A 167 4.26 -3.17 9.15
CA LEU A 167 5.35 -2.40 9.76
C LEU A 167 6.74 -2.84 9.29
N PRO A 168 7.06 -4.16 9.15
CA PRO A 168 8.37 -4.58 8.66
C PRO A 168 8.66 -4.09 7.24
N GLU A 169 7.71 -4.20 6.32
CA GLU A 169 7.83 -3.73 4.94
C GLU A 169 8.01 -2.21 4.91
N THR A 170 7.13 -1.47 5.60
CA THR A 170 7.20 0.00 5.72
C THR A 170 8.53 0.46 6.33
N ALA A 171 9.02 -0.22 7.36
CA ALA A 171 10.30 0.10 7.97
C ALA A 171 11.48 -0.17 7.03
N ARG A 172 11.45 -1.26 6.27
CA ARG A 172 12.47 -1.59 5.28
C ARG A 172 12.56 -0.52 4.20
N GLU A 173 11.43 -0.05 3.69
CA GLU A 173 11.35 1.06 2.74
C GLU A 173 11.86 2.38 3.34
N MET A 174 11.41 2.72 4.53
CA MET A 174 11.80 3.96 5.22
C MET A 174 13.29 4.02 5.60
N PHE A 175 13.89 2.89 5.90
CA PHE A 175 15.32 2.77 6.17
C PHE A 175 16.15 2.64 4.88
N GLY A 176 15.47 2.42 3.77
CA GLY A 176 16.07 2.32 2.45
C GLY A 176 16.32 3.68 1.78
N THR A 177 16.75 3.60 0.55
CA THR A 177 17.00 4.75 -0.32
C THR A 177 16.49 4.44 -1.71
N THR A 178 15.79 5.37 -2.32
CA THR A 178 15.34 5.27 -3.71
C THR A 178 15.95 6.38 -4.55
N LEU A 179 16.13 6.12 -5.85
CA LEU A 179 16.58 7.11 -6.83
C LEU A 179 15.65 7.04 -8.05
N THR A 180 14.97 8.15 -8.32
CA THR A 180 14.05 8.29 -9.46
C THR A 180 14.65 9.15 -10.58
N ALA A 181 14.17 8.95 -11.79
CA ALA A 181 14.49 9.82 -12.93
C ALA A 181 14.07 11.29 -12.66
N GLY A 182 12.98 11.49 -11.90
CA GLY A 182 12.49 12.81 -11.49
C GLY A 182 13.50 13.59 -10.65
N GLU A 183 14.20 12.94 -9.73
CA GLU A 183 15.22 13.60 -8.89
C GLU A 183 16.41 14.07 -9.70
N ILE A 184 16.89 13.25 -10.65
CA ILE A 184 18.01 13.62 -11.55
C ILE A 184 17.60 14.80 -12.43
N ARG A 185 16.41 14.73 -13.06
CA ARG A 185 15.89 15.82 -13.89
C ARG A 185 15.65 17.09 -13.07
N GLY A 186 15.16 16.93 -11.84
CA GLY A 186 14.96 18.04 -10.91
C GLY A 186 16.26 18.78 -10.59
N ALA A 187 17.35 18.07 -10.37
CA ALA A 187 18.68 18.66 -10.17
C ALA A 187 19.17 19.45 -11.41
N VAL A 188 18.96 18.90 -12.61
CA VAL A 188 19.29 19.60 -13.88
C VAL A 188 18.48 20.90 -14.02
N VAL A 189 17.18 20.85 -13.75
CA VAL A 189 16.29 22.02 -13.84
C VAL A 189 16.71 23.11 -12.85
N ARG A 190 17.04 22.75 -11.61
CA ARG A 190 17.49 23.71 -10.58
C ARG A 190 18.79 24.41 -10.99
N LEU A 191 19.78 23.66 -11.50
CA LEU A 191 21.01 24.25 -12.02
C LEU A 191 20.75 25.26 -13.14
N LYS A 192 19.80 24.97 -14.05
CA LYS A 192 19.41 25.93 -15.11
C LYS A 192 18.73 27.19 -14.54
N GLN A 193 17.86 27.03 -13.56
CA GLN A 193 17.17 28.14 -12.90
C GLN A 193 18.13 29.07 -12.18
N ASP A 194 19.18 28.53 -11.57
CA ASP A 194 20.21 29.32 -10.88
C ASP A 194 21.24 29.93 -11.86
N GLY A 195 21.08 29.76 -13.18
CA GLY A 195 21.96 30.33 -14.20
C GLY A 195 23.17 29.46 -14.59
N TYR A 196 23.27 28.23 -14.06
CA TYR A 196 24.41 27.32 -14.33
C TYR A 196 24.11 26.36 -15.51
N ALA A 197 23.77 26.91 -16.67
CA ALA A 197 23.34 26.12 -17.84
C ALA A 197 24.40 25.07 -18.27
N LEU A 198 25.69 25.41 -18.29
CA LEU A 198 26.75 24.46 -18.65
C LEU A 198 26.88 23.28 -17.67
N ALA A 199 26.69 23.52 -16.38
CA ALA A 199 26.69 22.45 -15.38
C ALA A 199 25.45 21.56 -15.50
N ALA A 200 24.31 22.15 -15.78
CA ALA A 200 23.06 21.44 -16.04
C ALA A 200 23.15 20.54 -17.27
N ASP A 201 23.71 21.05 -18.38
CA ASP A 201 23.87 20.29 -19.64
C ASP A 201 24.90 19.16 -19.48
N ARG A 202 25.94 19.35 -18.68
CA ARG A 202 26.88 18.28 -18.32
C ARG A 202 26.23 17.19 -17.51
N LEU A 203 25.45 17.56 -16.48
CA LEU A 203 24.74 16.58 -15.66
C LEU A 203 23.69 15.83 -16.49
N PHE A 204 22.95 16.52 -17.34
CA PHE A 204 21.99 15.90 -18.26
C PHE A 204 22.67 14.92 -19.22
N SER A 205 23.79 15.32 -19.86
CA SER A 205 24.54 14.42 -20.74
C SER A 205 25.10 13.20 -20.02
N ALA A 206 25.64 13.38 -18.82
CA ALA A 206 26.17 12.28 -18.01
C ALA A 206 25.07 11.30 -17.57
N SER A 207 23.86 11.79 -17.36
CA SER A 207 22.71 11.00 -16.91
C SER A 207 21.83 10.47 -18.05
N SER A 208 22.08 10.86 -19.31
CA SER A 208 21.18 10.58 -20.44
C SER A 208 20.93 9.07 -20.64
N MET A 209 21.98 8.24 -20.61
CA MET A 209 21.85 6.78 -20.75
C MET A 209 21.10 6.16 -19.57
N LEU A 210 21.38 6.60 -18.34
CA LEU A 210 20.65 6.15 -17.15
C LEU A 210 19.16 6.51 -17.24
N LEU A 211 18.87 7.77 -17.61
CA LEU A 211 17.49 8.26 -17.76
C LEU A 211 16.73 7.52 -18.87
N GLN A 212 17.40 7.18 -19.97
CA GLN A 212 16.82 6.39 -21.05
C GLN A 212 16.50 4.97 -20.56
N LYS A 213 17.46 4.31 -19.91
CA LYS A 213 17.24 2.99 -19.33
C LYS A 213 16.08 3.01 -18.30
N MET A 214 16.05 4.00 -17.43
CA MET A 214 14.95 4.16 -16.46
C MET A 214 13.57 4.42 -17.11
N ALA A 215 13.52 4.87 -18.35
CA ALA A 215 12.28 5.09 -19.08
C ALA A 215 11.79 3.87 -19.86
N GLU A 216 12.70 3.00 -20.31
CA GLU A 216 12.43 1.94 -21.29
C GLU A 216 12.49 0.52 -20.68
N LEU A 217 13.16 0.33 -19.53
CA LEU A 217 13.43 -0.98 -18.97
C LEU A 217 12.34 -1.45 -17.99
N SER A 218 12.18 -2.76 -17.92
CA SER A 218 11.30 -3.41 -16.94
C SER A 218 11.95 -3.47 -15.54
N PRO A 219 11.15 -3.65 -14.48
CA PRO A 219 11.64 -3.81 -13.10
C PRO A 219 12.57 -5.02 -12.89
N GLU A 220 12.62 -5.96 -13.83
CA GLU A 220 13.47 -7.15 -13.77
C GLU A 220 14.89 -6.89 -14.29
N TYR A 221 15.20 -5.66 -14.69
CA TYR A 221 16.53 -5.31 -15.23
C TYR A 221 17.62 -5.46 -14.16
N PRO A 222 18.72 -6.18 -14.45
CA PRO A 222 19.79 -6.37 -13.48
C PRO A 222 20.42 -5.05 -13.05
N PHE A 223 20.38 -4.76 -11.76
CA PHE A 223 20.91 -3.52 -11.19
C PHE A 223 22.40 -3.30 -11.52
N GLU A 224 23.19 -4.39 -11.59
CA GLU A 224 24.62 -4.37 -11.83
C GLU A 224 24.99 -3.71 -13.15
N LEU A 225 24.12 -3.81 -14.17
CA LEU A 225 24.34 -3.20 -15.48
C LEU A 225 24.14 -1.68 -15.51
N LEU A 226 23.73 -1.07 -14.39
CA LEU A 226 23.60 0.38 -14.23
C LEU A 226 24.81 1.04 -13.57
N HIS A 227 25.80 0.26 -13.14
CA HIS A 227 26.96 0.73 -12.37
C HIS A 227 27.76 1.80 -13.10
N ASP A 228 28.05 1.62 -14.40
CA ASP A 228 28.84 2.58 -15.19
C ASP A 228 28.08 3.89 -15.40
N ASP A 229 26.77 3.83 -15.60
CA ASP A 229 25.93 5.01 -15.76
C ASP A 229 25.88 5.82 -14.47
N LEU A 230 25.68 5.15 -13.33
CA LEU A 230 25.74 5.77 -12.02
C LEU A 230 27.11 6.39 -11.72
N SER A 231 28.19 5.73 -12.11
CA SER A 231 29.57 6.23 -11.93
C SER A 231 29.82 7.52 -12.73
N ARG A 232 29.29 7.61 -13.95
CA ARG A 232 29.35 8.84 -14.77
C ARG A 232 28.57 9.99 -14.13
N VAL A 233 27.37 9.72 -13.62
CA VAL A 233 26.57 10.72 -12.89
C VAL A 233 27.32 11.19 -11.65
N LEU A 234 27.86 10.28 -10.85
CA LEU A 234 28.59 10.60 -9.62
C LEU A 234 29.82 11.49 -9.91
N SER A 235 30.62 11.12 -10.90
CA SER A 235 31.81 11.88 -11.28
C SER A 235 31.45 13.32 -11.68
N THR A 236 30.33 13.49 -12.39
CA THR A 236 29.82 14.80 -12.78
C THR A 236 29.33 15.60 -11.60
N LEU A 237 28.58 14.98 -10.67
CA LEU A 237 28.11 15.62 -9.44
C LEU A 237 29.28 16.11 -8.56
N PHE A 238 30.32 15.30 -8.39
CA PHE A 238 31.53 15.73 -7.68
C PHE A 238 32.23 16.91 -8.36
N LEU A 239 32.31 16.91 -9.70
CA LEU A 239 32.89 18.02 -10.43
C LEU A 239 32.11 19.32 -10.24
N ILE A 240 30.79 19.25 -10.30
CA ILE A 240 29.86 20.37 -10.06
C ILE A 240 30.01 20.86 -8.62
N GLY A 241 29.93 19.97 -7.65
CA GLY A 241 30.07 20.29 -6.22
C GLY A 241 31.43 20.98 -5.95
N ARG A 242 32.53 20.43 -6.46
CA ARG A 242 33.86 21.01 -6.27
C ARG A 242 33.99 22.41 -6.87
N LYS A 243 33.37 22.67 -8.03
CA LYS A 243 33.53 23.95 -8.74
C LYS A 243 32.54 25.03 -8.34
N LEU A 244 31.34 24.64 -7.93
CA LEU A 244 30.21 25.56 -7.77
C LEU A 244 29.62 25.61 -6.35
N SER A 245 30.08 24.79 -5.39
CA SER A 245 29.44 24.65 -4.08
C SER A 245 29.30 25.97 -3.29
N THR A 246 30.22 26.93 -3.51
CA THR A 246 30.19 28.25 -2.84
C THR A 246 29.26 29.25 -3.53
N PHE A 247 28.88 29.00 -4.77
CA PHE A 247 28.09 29.90 -5.60
C PHE A 247 26.64 29.46 -5.78
N LEU A 248 26.35 28.18 -5.49
CA LEU A 248 24.99 27.64 -5.63
C LEU A 248 24.04 28.20 -4.58
N GLU A 249 22.80 28.42 -4.99
CA GLU A 249 21.71 28.68 -4.07
C GLU A 249 21.59 27.55 -3.03
N PRO A 250 21.30 27.84 -1.76
CA PRO A 250 21.26 26.82 -0.70
C PRO A 250 20.35 25.64 -0.98
N ALA A 251 19.22 25.87 -1.67
CA ALA A 251 18.27 24.82 -2.02
C ALA A 251 18.83 23.87 -3.11
N THR A 252 19.49 24.42 -4.13
CA THR A 252 20.12 23.65 -5.20
C THR A 252 21.33 22.90 -4.70
N LYS A 253 22.14 23.53 -3.85
CA LYS A 253 23.28 22.86 -3.20
C LYS A 253 22.84 21.63 -2.43
N ARG A 254 21.83 21.75 -1.56
CA ARG A 254 21.27 20.61 -0.80
C ARG A 254 20.73 19.52 -1.72
N ALA A 255 20.01 19.88 -2.78
CA ALA A 255 19.48 18.91 -3.72
C ALA A 255 20.58 18.11 -4.44
N LEU A 256 21.69 18.77 -4.82
CA LEU A 256 22.84 18.11 -5.43
C LEU A 256 23.61 17.24 -4.43
N GLU A 257 23.78 17.70 -3.19
CA GLU A 257 24.42 16.92 -2.13
C GLU A 257 23.62 15.64 -1.86
N GLN A 258 22.29 15.74 -1.73
CA GLN A 258 21.41 14.57 -1.53
C GLN A 258 21.44 13.61 -2.71
N LEU A 259 21.41 14.12 -3.95
CA LEU A 259 21.54 13.27 -5.13
C LEU A 259 22.90 12.57 -5.15
N THR A 260 23.97 13.27 -4.77
CA THR A 260 25.32 12.72 -4.65
C THR A 260 25.36 11.59 -3.62
N ASP A 261 24.84 11.83 -2.42
CA ASP A 261 24.80 10.85 -1.33
C ASP A 261 24.02 9.59 -1.74
N LYS A 262 22.88 9.77 -2.42
CA LYS A 262 22.10 8.65 -2.96
C LYS A 262 22.90 7.84 -3.97
N VAL A 263 23.50 8.49 -4.96
CA VAL A 263 24.29 7.80 -5.99
C VAL A 263 25.50 7.07 -5.37
N VAL A 264 26.14 7.67 -4.36
CA VAL A 264 27.22 7.00 -3.59
C VAL A 264 26.71 5.74 -2.92
N LEU A 265 25.56 5.77 -2.28
CA LEU A 265 24.96 4.59 -1.62
C LEU A 265 24.67 3.47 -2.62
N PHE A 266 24.23 3.80 -3.84
CA PHE A 266 24.01 2.81 -4.88
C PHE A 266 25.30 2.19 -5.41
N LEU A 267 26.37 2.96 -5.53
CA LEU A 267 27.68 2.48 -6.01
C LEU A 267 28.48 1.77 -4.93
N ARG A 268 28.38 2.23 -3.69
CA ARG A 268 29.08 1.68 -2.52
C ARG A 268 28.06 1.31 -1.45
N PRO A 269 27.33 0.20 -1.65
CA PRO A 269 26.32 -0.20 -0.70
C PRO A 269 26.96 -0.58 0.63
N LYS A 270 26.19 -0.41 1.70
CA LYS A 270 26.48 -1.09 2.96
C LYS A 270 26.45 -2.59 2.70
N THR A 271 27.23 -3.35 3.46
CA THR A 271 27.45 -4.78 3.25
C THR A 271 26.18 -5.63 3.26
N ASP A 272 25.11 -5.13 3.88
CA ASP A 272 23.82 -5.79 4.07
C ASP A 272 22.66 -5.16 3.25
N ALA A 273 22.98 -4.35 2.23
CA ALA A 273 21.95 -3.71 1.42
C ALA A 273 21.56 -4.56 0.21
N ILE A 274 20.24 -4.73 0.02
CA ILE A 274 19.64 -5.31 -1.18
C ILE A 274 19.37 -4.19 -2.17
N ARG A 275 19.93 -4.30 -3.39
CA ARG A 275 19.70 -3.34 -4.47
C ARG A 275 18.88 -4.00 -5.57
N TYR A 276 17.88 -3.30 -6.02
CA TYR A 276 17.01 -3.77 -7.10
C TYR A 276 16.36 -2.61 -7.84
N THR A 277 15.71 -2.91 -8.92
CA THR A 277 14.91 -1.97 -9.69
C THR A 277 13.43 -2.22 -9.44
N ALA A 278 12.65 -1.16 -9.40
CA ALA A 278 11.22 -1.23 -9.19
C ALA A 278 10.52 -0.15 -10.03
N GLU A 279 9.19 -0.14 -10.11
CA GLU A 279 8.42 0.93 -10.75
C GLU A 279 8.03 1.99 -9.73
N ASP A 280 8.08 3.26 -10.13
CA ASP A 280 7.50 4.36 -9.36
C ASP A 280 5.98 4.45 -9.58
N ASP A 281 5.35 5.41 -8.91
CA ASP A 281 3.90 5.65 -8.99
C ASP A 281 3.40 5.96 -10.41
N ASP A 282 4.26 6.48 -11.27
CA ASP A 282 3.99 6.76 -12.68
C ASP A 282 4.31 5.57 -13.61
N GLY A 283 4.71 4.43 -13.07
CA GLY A 283 5.10 3.22 -13.82
C GLY A 283 6.47 3.34 -14.48
N LYS A 284 7.33 4.22 -13.96
CA LYS A 284 8.71 4.37 -14.44
C LYS A 284 9.68 3.65 -13.53
N LEU A 285 10.77 3.17 -14.11
CA LEU A 285 11.81 2.49 -13.34
C LEU A 285 12.42 3.43 -12.30
N MET A 286 12.52 2.96 -11.08
CA MET A 286 13.33 3.56 -10.01
C MET A 286 14.33 2.57 -9.45
N LEU A 287 15.42 3.08 -8.90
CA LEU A 287 16.43 2.28 -8.22
C LEU A 287 16.12 2.25 -6.73
N CYS A 288 16.20 1.07 -6.13
CA CYS A 288 15.95 0.84 -4.72
C CYS A 288 17.18 0.21 -4.05
N SER A 289 17.50 0.67 -2.86
CA SER A 289 18.49 0.07 -1.97
C SER A 289 17.92 0.02 -0.57
N VAL A 290 17.64 -1.18 -0.07
CA VAL A 290 17.02 -1.40 1.24
C VAL A 290 17.91 -2.28 2.12
N PRO A 291 17.86 -2.16 3.46
CA PRO A 291 18.57 -3.07 4.35
C PRO A 291 18.00 -4.49 4.23
N ALA A 292 18.86 -5.49 4.18
CA ALA A 292 18.48 -6.89 4.23
C ALA A 292 17.86 -7.24 5.59
N ASP A 293 18.51 -6.79 6.66
CA ASP A 293 18.04 -6.91 8.04
C ASP A 293 17.65 -5.54 8.60
N ILE A 294 16.42 -5.42 9.08
CA ILE A 294 15.90 -4.20 9.73
C ILE A 294 15.91 -4.30 11.25
N THR A 295 16.19 -5.47 11.83
CA THR A 295 16.01 -5.75 13.28
C THR A 295 16.83 -4.81 14.15
N SER A 296 18.12 -4.68 13.88
CA SER A 296 19.01 -3.77 14.60
C SER A 296 18.55 -2.31 14.49
N ARG A 297 18.10 -1.91 13.32
CA ARG A 297 17.62 -0.55 13.08
C ARG A 297 16.30 -0.29 13.81
N MET A 298 15.36 -1.22 13.77
CA MET A 298 14.12 -1.16 14.54
C MET A 298 14.39 -1.08 16.04
N GLN A 299 15.39 -1.85 16.53
CA GLN A 299 15.79 -1.82 17.95
C GLN A 299 16.21 -0.41 18.39
N HIS A 300 17.05 0.27 17.60
CA HIS A 300 17.54 1.61 17.93
C HIS A 300 16.50 2.70 17.67
N THR A 301 15.83 2.65 16.55
CA THR A 301 14.92 3.72 16.10
C THR A 301 13.56 3.67 16.82
N VAL A 302 13.04 2.47 17.08
CA VAL A 302 11.67 2.28 17.56
C VAL A 302 11.64 1.69 18.98
N TRP A 303 12.22 0.51 19.19
CA TRP A 303 12.04 -0.27 20.42
C TRP A 303 12.87 0.23 21.60
N SER A 304 13.94 0.99 21.37
CA SER A 304 14.72 1.62 22.44
C SER A 304 13.93 2.66 23.24
N LYS A 305 12.87 3.21 22.67
CA LYS A 305 12.01 4.19 23.34
C LYS A 305 11.15 3.51 24.40
N GLN A 306 11.03 4.15 25.56
CA GLN A 306 10.25 3.62 26.69
C GLN A 306 8.78 4.08 26.63
N ILE A 307 8.20 4.12 25.43
CA ILE A 307 6.81 4.47 25.23
C ILE A 307 6.04 3.17 25.01
N PRO A 308 4.94 2.92 25.72
CA PRO A 308 4.08 1.78 25.45
C PRO A 308 3.59 1.80 23.99
N LEU A 309 3.66 0.64 23.33
CA LEU A 309 3.21 0.44 21.96
C LEU A 309 2.17 -0.67 21.93
N LEU A 310 1.04 -0.39 21.31
CA LEU A 310 0.03 -1.39 20.96
C LEU A 310 0.11 -1.65 19.46
N LEU A 311 0.55 -2.86 19.10
CA LEU A 311 0.60 -3.32 17.72
C LEU A 311 -0.62 -4.20 17.46
N THR A 312 -1.48 -3.78 16.55
CA THR A 312 -2.75 -4.49 16.27
C THR A 312 -2.89 -4.79 14.78
N SER A 313 -3.43 -5.97 14.47
CA SER A 313 -3.82 -6.36 13.11
C SER A 313 -4.65 -7.64 13.15
N GLY A 314 -5.55 -7.79 12.19
CA GLY A 314 -6.28 -9.05 11.96
C GLY A 314 -5.41 -10.21 11.49
N THR A 315 -4.16 -9.93 11.06
CA THR A 315 -3.27 -10.90 10.40
C THR A 315 -1.86 -10.91 10.98
N LEU A 316 -1.67 -10.43 12.21
CA LEU A 316 -0.37 -10.38 12.87
C LEU A 316 0.12 -11.77 13.29
N ALA A 317 -0.83 -12.62 13.71
CA ALA A 317 -0.55 -13.99 14.08
C ALA A 317 -0.90 -14.97 12.96
N ILE A 318 -0.08 -16.01 12.80
CA ILE A 318 -0.36 -17.19 11.97
C ILE A 318 -0.72 -18.33 12.94
N GLY A 319 -1.98 -18.78 12.88
CA GLY A 319 -2.54 -19.56 13.98
C GLY A 319 -2.53 -18.73 15.27
N SER A 320 -1.80 -19.20 16.28
CA SER A 320 -1.58 -18.48 17.56
C SER A 320 -0.17 -17.90 17.70
N SER A 321 0.68 -17.99 16.66
CA SER A 321 2.10 -17.62 16.74
C SER A 321 2.37 -16.24 16.13
N PHE A 322 3.04 -15.39 16.89
CA PHE A 322 3.55 -14.08 16.46
C PHE A 322 5.01 -14.13 15.99
N ARG A 323 5.62 -15.31 16.00
CA ARG A 323 7.07 -15.48 15.84
C ARG A 323 7.59 -14.84 14.55
N ARG A 324 6.90 -15.03 13.41
CA ARG A 324 7.33 -14.44 12.13
C ARG A 324 7.45 -12.92 12.22
N PHE A 325 6.42 -12.27 12.74
CA PHE A 325 6.42 -10.81 12.92
C PHE A 325 7.50 -10.34 13.91
N GLN A 326 7.70 -11.09 14.99
CA GLN A 326 8.74 -10.77 15.98
C GLN A 326 10.15 -10.91 15.43
N ASP A 327 10.40 -11.97 14.64
CA ASP A 327 11.69 -12.19 13.99
C ASP A 327 11.98 -11.05 12.99
N GLU A 328 11.01 -10.69 12.15
CA GLU A 328 11.15 -9.60 11.17
C GLU A 328 11.35 -8.22 11.82
N CYS A 329 10.69 -7.94 12.94
CA CYS A 329 10.78 -6.67 13.65
C CYS A 329 11.89 -6.59 14.70
N GLY A 330 12.61 -7.67 14.98
CA GLY A 330 13.61 -7.71 16.05
C GLY A 330 13.01 -7.69 17.45
N LEU A 331 11.81 -8.25 17.62
CA LEU A 331 11.12 -8.35 18.91
C LEU A 331 11.27 -9.73 19.56
N CYS A 332 11.92 -10.66 18.89
CA CYS A 332 12.15 -12.00 19.39
C CYS A 332 12.86 -11.97 20.76
N CYS A 333 12.36 -12.74 21.71
CA CYS A 333 12.92 -12.83 23.07
C CYS A 333 12.94 -11.50 23.88
N ASN A 334 12.21 -10.48 23.46
CA ASN A 334 12.08 -9.25 24.25
C ASN A 334 11.08 -9.47 25.41
N PRO A 335 11.52 -9.45 26.68
CA PRO A 335 10.67 -9.78 27.84
C PRO A 335 9.55 -8.74 28.10
N ARG A 336 9.57 -7.61 27.41
CA ARG A 336 8.52 -6.58 27.52
C ARG A 336 7.38 -6.79 26.53
N VAL A 337 7.48 -7.77 25.62
CA VAL A 337 6.42 -8.07 24.67
C VAL A 337 5.38 -8.94 25.32
N MET A 338 4.13 -8.51 25.27
CA MET A 338 2.96 -9.30 25.63
C MET A 338 2.16 -9.61 24.38
N GLU A 339 1.75 -10.85 24.26
CA GLU A 339 0.98 -11.35 23.11
C GLU A 339 -0.45 -11.64 23.53
N SER A 340 -1.40 -11.27 22.66
CA SER A 340 -2.80 -11.59 22.87
C SER A 340 -3.50 -11.81 21.54
N VAL A 341 -4.30 -12.85 21.43
CA VAL A 341 -5.19 -13.12 20.30
C VAL A 341 -6.61 -12.98 20.77
N ALA A 342 -7.33 -12.01 20.19
CA ALA A 342 -8.76 -11.87 20.44
C ALA A 342 -9.55 -12.93 19.64
N VAL A 343 -10.52 -13.54 20.29
CA VAL A 343 -11.45 -14.44 19.61
C VAL A 343 -12.37 -13.62 18.70
N SER A 344 -12.57 -14.10 17.47
CA SER A 344 -13.49 -13.45 16.53
C SER A 344 -14.94 -13.53 17.06
N PRO A 345 -15.71 -12.44 17.01
CA PRO A 345 -17.11 -12.45 17.40
C PRO A 345 -18.02 -13.17 16.38
N PHE A 346 -17.51 -13.50 15.19
CA PHE A 346 -18.32 -14.05 14.09
C PHE A 346 -18.51 -15.56 14.21
N ASP A 347 -19.75 -16.03 14.00
CA ASP A 347 -20.09 -17.45 13.90
C ASP A 347 -19.81 -17.96 12.47
N TYR A 348 -18.56 -18.29 12.21
CA TYR A 348 -18.15 -18.81 10.90
C TYR A 348 -18.75 -20.20 10.60
N ALA A 349 -19.01 -21.00 11.61
CA ALA A 349 -19.57 -22.34 11.42
C ALA A 349 -20.99 -22.29 10.86
N SER A 350 -21.80 -21.34 11.32
CA SER A 350 -23.17 -21.14 10.81
C SER A 350 -23.20 -20.31 9.53
N ASN A 351 -22.40 -19.24 9.45
CA ASN A 351 -22.52 -18.19 8.44
C ASN A 351 -21.62 -18.38 7.23
N CYS A 352 -20.60 -19.25 7.30
CA CYS A 352 -19.67 -19.45 6.22
C CYS A 352 -19.61 -20.90 5.72
N ARG A 353 -19.24 -21.04 4.45
CA ARG A 353 -18.91 -22.34 3.84
C ARG A 353 -17.64 -22.21 3.04
N LEU A 354 -16.75 -23.21 3.17
CA LEU A 354 -15.53 -23.29 2.36
C LEU A 354 -15.76 -24.32 1.25
N PHE A 355 -15.65 -23.87 0.00
CA PHE A 355 -15.87 -24.73 -1.15
C PHE A 355 -14.52 -25.08 -1.82
N PHE A 356 -14.27 -26.36 -1.98
CA PHE A 356 -13.22 -26.89 -2.83
C PHE A 356 -13.86 -27.77 -3.90
N PRO A 357 -13.70 -27.48 -5.19
CA PRO A 357 -14.30 -28.27 -6.24
C PRO A 357 -13.78 -29.70 -6.20
N ARG A 358 -14.65 -30.67 -6.47
CA ARG A 358 -14.28 -32.08 -6.55
C ARG A 358 -13.26 -32.36 -7.65
N TYR A 359 -13.39 -31.61 -8.76
CA TYR A 359 -12.45 -31.63 -9.87
C TYR A 359 -11.90 -30.22 -10.03
N SER A 360 -10.60 -30.08 -9.87
CA SER A 360 -9.90 -28.79 -9.98
C SER A 360 -9.32 -28.63 -11.39
N VAL A 361 -9.28 -27.39 -11.85
CA VAL A 361 -8.61 -27.03 -13.10
C VAL A 361 -7.11 -27.08 -12.92
N HIS A 362 -6.40 -27.77 -13.81
CA HIS A 362 -4.94 -27.88 -13.75
C HIS A 362 -4.26 -26.56 -14.14
N LEU A 363 -3.35 -26.07 -13.29
CA LEU A 363 -2.60 -24.83 -13.53
C LEU A 363 -1.72 -24.88 -14.79
N SER A 364 -1.31 -26.08 -15.21
CA SER A 364 -0.51 -26.31 -16.42
C SER A 364 -1.33 -26.60 -17.67
N SER A 365 -2.67 -26.57 -17.59
CA SER A 365 -3.53 -26.78 -18.75
C SER A 365 -3.36 -25.66 -19.77
N GLU A 366 -3.19 -26.01 -21.06
CA GLU A 366 -3.22 -25.02 -22.15
C GLU A 366 -4.57 -24.28 -22.23
N ARG A 367 -5.65 -24.89 -21.74
CA ARG A 367 -7.00 -24.35 -21.69
C ARG A 367 -7.36 -23.80 -20.31
N TYR A 368 -6.38 -23.52 -19.45
CA TYR A 368 -6.60 -23.09 -18.07
C TYR A 368 -7.62 -21.95 -17.96
N TYR A 369 -7.46 -20.89 -18.75
CA TYR A 369 -8.35 -19.74 -18.66
C TYR A 369 -9.77 -20.05 -19.14
N ASP A 370 -9.96 -20.94 -20.09
CA ASP A 370 -11.30 -21.35 -20.54
C ASP A 370 -12.00 -22.19 -19.47
N GLU A 371 -11.27 -23.14 -18.89
CA GLU A 371 -11.78 -24.05 -17.87
C GLU A 371 -12.09 -23.30 -16.56
N ILE A 372 -11.18 -22.42 -16.11
CA ILE A 372 -11.39 -21.65 -14.88
C ILE A 372 -12.51 -20.62 -15.03
N ALA A 373 -12.65 -19.98 -16.20
CA ALA A 373 -13.77 -19.07 -16.47
C ALA A 373 -15.12 -19.81 -16.47
N ALA A 374 -15.17 -21.03 -17.02
CA ALA A 374 -16.37 -21.85 -16.99
C ALA A 374 -16.76 -22.24 -15.55
N GLU A 375 -15.78 -22.58 -14.70
CA GLU A 375 -16.03 -22.89 -13.31
C GLU A 375 -16.49 -21.66 -12.52
N ILE A 376 -15.85 -20.52 -12.72
CA ILE A 376 -16.29 -19.24 -12.14
C ILE A 376 -17.72 -18.96 -12.56
N LEU A 377 -18.04 -19.05 -13.85
CA LEU A 377 -19.39 -18.77 -14.37
C LEU A 377 -20.46 -19.70 -13.73
N ARG A 378 -20.13 -20.98 -13.55
CA ARG A 378 -21.00 -21.94 -12.86
C ARG A 378 -21.33 -21.51 -11.42
N LEU A 379 -20.31 -21.05 -10.69
CA LEU A 379 -20.46 -20.52 -9.33
C LEU A 379 -21.27 -19.23 -9.29
N LEU A 380 -21.01 -18.30 -10.23
CA LEU A 380 -21.74 -17.04 -10.33
C LEU A 380 -23.24 -17.25 -10.55
N TYR A 381 -23.62 -18.16 -11.44
CA TYR A 381 -25.03 -18.50 -11.64
C TYR A 381 -25.67 -19.19 -10.43
N THR A 382 -24.91 -19.99 -9.71
CA THR A 382 -25.37 -20.67 -8.51
C THR A 382 -25.71 -19.67 -7.38
N ALA A 383 -24.88 -18.63 -7.24
CA ALA A 383 -25.04 -17.59 -6.23
C ALA A 383 -25.82 -16.36 -6.72
N ASN A 384 -26.38 -16.39 -7.95
CA ASN A 384 -27.07 -15.24 -8.55
C ASN A 384 -26.20 -13.97 -8.62
N GLY A 385 -24.92 -14.11 -8.97
CA GLY A 385 -23.93 -13.05 -8.87
C GLY A 385 -23.47 -12.83 -7.43
N HIS A 386 -23.63 -11.62 -6.91
CA HIS A 386 -23.23 -11.23 -5.54
C HIS A 386 -21.82 -11.72 -5.16
N ALA A 387 -20.87 -11.53 -6.07
CA ALA A 387 -19.56 -12.18 -5.94
C ALA A 387 -18.39 -11.19 -6.04
N LEU A 388 -17.35 -11.55 -5.31
CA LEU A 388 -16.01 -10.98 -5.45
C LEU A 388 -15.06 -12.08 -5.93
N VAL A 389 -14.39 -11.85 -7.06
CA VAL A 389 -13.35 -12.76 -7.57
C VAL A 389 -11.99 -12.09 -7.39
N LEU A 390 -11.16 -12.68 -6.55
CA LEU A 390 -9.83 -12.16 -6.23
C LEU A 390 -8.74 -12.86 -7.01
N PHE A 391 -8.16 -12.14 -7.97
CA PHE A 391 -7.04 -12.61 -8.77
C PHE A 391 -5.69 -12.22 -8.15
N THR A 392 -4.66 -12.98 -8.49
CA THR A 392 -3.28 -12.70 -8.09
C THR A 392 -2.54 -11.79 -9.09
N SER A 393 -3.04 -11.69 -10.33
CA SER A 393 -2.45 -10.84 -11.37
C SER A 393 -3.50 -10.15 -12.24
N TYR A 394 -3.12 -9.02 -12.84
CA TYR A 394 -3.96 -8.34 -13.84
C TYR A 394 -4.06 -9.13 -15.15
N ALA A 395 -3.05 -9.94 -15.47
CA ALA A 395 -3.07 -10.81 -16.64
C ALA A 395 -4.16 -11.88 -16.50
N ASP A 396 -4.21 -12.58 -15.36
CA ASP A 396 -5.24 -13.57 -15.07
C ASP A 396 -6.64 -12.95 -15.05
N LEU A 397 -6.77 -11.78 -14.40
CA LEU A 397 -8.02 -11.03 -14.37
C LEU A 397 -8.50 -10.68 -15.79
N SER A 398 -7.62 -10.14 -16.65
CA SER A 398 -7.99 -9.75 -18.02
C SER A 398 -8.37 -10.97 -18.86
N ALA A 399 -7.59 -12.04 -18.80
CA ALA A 399 -7.85 -13.27 -19.55
C ALA A 399 -9.20 -13.92 -19.18
N VAL A 400 -9.55 -13.93 -17.89
CA VAL A 400 -10.84 -14.45 -17.42
C VAL A 400 -11.98 -13.47 -17.76
N ASN A 401 -11.79 -12.16 -17.58
CA ASN A 401 -12.81 -11.14 -17.88
C ASN A 401 -13.26 -11.19 -19.35
N GLU A 402 -12.34 -11.40 -20.29
CA GLU A 402 -12.66 -11.57 -21.72
C GLU A 402 -13.61 -12.76 -21.98
N ARG A 403 -13.41 -13.86 -21.26
CA ARG A 403 -14.20 -15.09 -21.37
C ARG A 403 -15.56 -14.98 -20.68
N LEU A 404 -15.68 -14.11 -19.71
CA LEU A 404 -16.93 -13.83 -19.01
C LEU A 404 -17.80 -12.76 -19.69
N ALA A 405 -17.39 -12.21 -20.85
CA ALA A 405 -18.11 -11.12 -21.55
C ALA A 405 -19.55 -11.48 -21.93
N THR A 406 -19.89 -12.76 -22.07
CA THR A 406 -21.23 -13.25 -22.40
C THR A 406 -22.06 -13.67 -21.18
N ALA A 407 -21.56 -13.43 -19.97
CA ALA A 407 -22.27 -13.76 -18.75
C ALA A 407 -23.56 -12.93 -18.61
N ARG A 408 -24.59 -13.55 -18.05
CA ARG A 408 -25.90 -12.88 -17.83
C ARG A 408 -25.98 -12.10 -16.51
N VAL A 409 -24.87 -12.01 -15.77
CA VAL A 409 -24.77 -11.26 -14.52
C VAL A 409 -23.95 -9.99 -14.74
N PRO A 410 -24.23 -8.87 -14.04
CA PRO A 410 -23.45 -7.64 -14.16
C PRO A 410 -22.03 -7.84 -13.67
N ILE A 411 -21.03 -7.74 -14.55
CA ILE A 411 -19.61 -7.92 -14.20
C ILE A 411 -18.89 -6.57 -14.26
N PHE A 412 -18.22 -6.24 -13.17
CA PHE A 412 -17.36 -5.08 -13.03
C PHE A 412 -15.91 -5.53 -12.87
N SER A 413 -15.00 -4.91 -13.61
CA SER A 413 -13.57 -5.19 -13.52
C SER A 413 -12.87 -3.99 -12.88
N LEU A 414 -12.32 -4.18 -11.68
CA LEU A 414 -11.61 -3.14 -10.98
C LEU A 414 -10.16 -3.08 -11.46
N ARG A 415 -9.88 -2.08 -12.29
CA ARG A 415 -8.52 -1.68 -12.66
C ARG A 415 -8.11 -0.48 -11.81
N ARG A 416 -6.81 -0.11 -11.82
CA ARG A 416 -6.26 0.99 -11.02
C ARG A 416 -7.22 2.21 -10.97
N ASN A 417 -7.46 2.73 -9.76
CA ASN A 417 -8.10 4.03 -9.47
C ASN A 417 -9.44 4.32 -10.18
N HIS A 418 -10.41 3.43 -10.03
CA HIS A 418 -11.77 3.71 -10.49
C HIS A 418 -12.81 3.63 -9.36
N PRO A 419 -12.91 4.65 -8.48
CA PRO A 419 -13.90 4.66 -7.39
C PRO A 419 -15.35 4.60 -7.89
N GLN A 420 -15.60 4.99 -9.15
CA GLN A 420 -16.92 4.88 -9.77
C GLN A 420 -17.34 3.42 -9.97
N ILE A 421 -16.42 2.53 -10.36
CA ILE A 421 -16.71 1.09 -10.52
C ILE A 421 -17.13 0.47 -9.19
N LEU A 422 -16.46 0.82 -8.09
CA LEU A 422 -16.84 0.35 -6.76
C LEU A 422 -18.23 0.84 -6.33
N ARG A 423 -18.59 2.08 -6.65
CA ARG A 423 -19.93 2.61 -6.36
C ARG A 423 -20.98 1.88 -7.19
N GLN A 424 -20.74 1.68 -8.49
CA GLN A 424 -21.63 0.93 -9.36
C GLN A 424 -21.80 -0.51 -8.90
N PHE A 425 -20.71 -1.20 -8.57
CA PHE A 425 -20.77 -2.55 -8.01
C PHE A 425 -21.65 -2.60 -6.76
N LYS A 426 -21.41 -1.71 -5.78
CA LYS A 426 -22.17 -1.68 -4.52
C LYS A 426 -23.66 -1.33 -4.70
N SER A 427 -24.02 -0.62 -5.75
CA SER A 427 -25.40 -0.20 -6.03
C SER A 427 -26.15 -1.13 -6.98
N THR A 428 -25.47 -2.13 -7.57
CA THR A 428 -26.08 -3.04 -8.56
C THR A 428 -26.35 -4.39 -7.90
N PRO A 429 -27.60 -4.80 -7.74
CA PRO A 429 -27.95 -6.13 -7.21
C PRO A 429 -27.39 -7.25 -8.12
N GLY A 430 -26.95 -8.34 -7.52
CA GLY A 430 -26.37 -9.46 -8.26
C GLY A 430 -25.05 -9.15 -9.00
N ALA A 431 -24.41 -8.04 -8.69
CA ALA A 431 -23.14 -7.66 -9.34
C ALA A 431 -22.00 -8.57 -8.95
N VAL A 432 -21.06 -8.71 -9.87
CA VAL A 432 -19.79 -9.43 -9.72
C VAL A 432 -18.64 -8.45 -9.86
N LEU A 433 -17.70 -8.46 -8.92
CA LEU A 433 -16.48 -7.68 -8.99
C LEU A 433 -15.27 -8.57 -9.24
N LEU A 434 -14.61 -8.36 -10.38
CA LEU A 434 -13.30 -8.96 -10.65
C LEU A 434 -12.22 -7.98 -10.19
N ALA A 435 -11.35 -8.42 -9.29
CA ALA A 435 -10.38 -7.51 -8.70
C ALA A 435 -9.03 -8.19 -8.38
N THR A 436 -7.97 -7.40 -8.24
CA THR A 436 -6.63 -7.84 -7.84
C THR A 436 -5.94 -6.77 -6.98
N GLY A 437 -4.73 -7.03 -6.51
CA GLY A 437 -3.94 -6.05 -5.75
C GLY A 437 -4.64 -5.60 -4.47
N ALA A 438 -4.96 -4.33 -4.38
CA ALA A 438 -5.55 -3.71 -3.19
C ALA A 438 -6.93 -4.25 -2.81
N ALA A 439 -7.62 -4.98 -3.67
CA ALA A 439 -8.88 -5.62 -3.30
C ALA A 439 -8.71 -6.77 -2.30
N TRP A 440 -7.52 -7.33 -2.19
CA TRP A 440 -7.18 -8.26 -1.13
C TRP A 440 -7.18 -7.60 0.24
N GLU A 441 -6.86 -6.29 0.29
CA GLU A 441 -6.68 -5.53 1.52
C GLU A 441 -7.54 -4.27 1.51
N GLY A 442 -8.18 -3.94 2.63
CA GLY A 442 -8.74 -2.61 2.90
C GLY A 442 -10.00 -2.19 2.11
N MET A 443 -10.67 -3.04 1.31
CA MET A 443 -11.97 -2.74 0.72
C MET A 443 -13.10 -3.27 1.60
N ASP A 444 -14.15 -2.48 1.75
CA ASP A 444 -15.33 -2.83 2.51
C ASP A 444 -16.51 -3.09 1.59
N PHE A 445 -17.18 -4.24 1.79
CA PHE A 445 -18.34 -4.66 1.02
C PHE A 445 -19.49 -4.99 1.99
N PRO A 446 -20.38 -4.03 2.26
CA PRO A 446 -21.43 -4.22 3.24
C PRO A 446 -22.52 -5.17 2.75
N GLY A 447 -23.04 -5.98 3.66
CA GLY A 447 -24.19 -6.86 3.45
C GLY A 447 -23.97 -7.87 2.33
N ASP A 448 -25.02 -8.11 1.54
CA ASP A 448 -25.06 -9.15 0.50
C ASP A 448 -24.27 -8.81 -0.79
N CYS A 449 -23.48 -7.72 -0.81
CA CYS A 449 -22.64 -7.42 -1.96
C CYS A 449 -21.66 -8.56 -2.29
N VAL A 450 -21.17 -9.27 -1.26
CA VAL A 450 -20.25 -10.40 -1.40
C VAL A 450 -20.76 -11.58 -0.61
N SER A 451 -21.67 -12.34 -1.18
CA SER A 451 -22.14 -13.64 -0.65
C SER A 451 -21.34 -14.82 -1.21
N LEU A 452 -20.53 -14.56 -2.22
CA LEU A 452 -19.60 -15.53 -2.83
C LEU A 452 -18.23 -14.87 -3.06
N LEU A 453 -17.21 -15.38 -2.38
CA LEU A 453 -15.82 -15.02 -2.60
C LEU A 453 -15.14 -16.13 -3.40
N ILE A 454 -14.59 -15.81 -4.57
CA ILE A 454 -13.88 -16.78 -5.42
C ILE A 454 -12.40 -16.43 -5.47
N ILE A 455 -11.56 -17.41 -5.18
CA ILE A 455 -10.10 -17.34 -5.26
C ILE A 455 -9.62 -18.37 -6.29
N PRO A 456 -9.37 -17.97 -7.54
CA PRO A 456 -8.97 -18.90 -8.61
C PRO A 456 -7.60 -19.54 -8.37
N ARG A 457 -6.67 -18.78 -7.78
CA ARG A 457 -5.31 -19.23 -7.42
C ARG A 457 -4.94 -18.75 -6.03
N LEU A 458 -4.20 -19.55 -5.29
CA LEU A 458 -3.64 -19.15 -4.00
C LEU A 458 -2.73 -17.93 -4.16
N PRO A 459 -2.83 -16.95 -3.24
CA PRO A 459 -2.11 -15.68 -3.34
C PRO A 459 -0.65 -15.78 -2.90
N PHE A 460 0.12 -16.67 -3.54
CA PHE A 460 1.55 -16.70 -3.33
C PHE A 460 2.20 -15.40 -3.79
N ALA A 461 3.13 -14.89 -2.98
CA ALA A 461 3.95 -13.77 -3.37
C ALA A 461 4.78 -14.11 -4.61
N PHE A 462 4.90 -13.15 -5.53
CA PHE A 462 5.84 -13.28 -6.64
C PHE A 462 7.27 -13.10 -6.09
N PRO A 463 8.24 -13.94 -6.47
CA PRO A 463 9.62 -13.78 -6.03
C PRO A 463 10.16 -12.40 -6.40
N ASP A 464 10.61 -11.65 -5.42
CA ASP A 464 11.27 -10.36 -5.57
C ASP A 464 12.73 -10.42 -5.10
N ALA A 465 13.44 -9.32 -5.21
CA ALA A 465 14.85 -9.24 -4.81
C ALA A 465 15.05 -9.51 -3.30
N ILE A 466 14.06 -9.17 -2.48
CA ILE A 466 14.11 -9.40 -1.02
C ILE A 466 13.96 -10.89 -0.75
N HIS A 467 12.98 -11.55 -1.38
CA HIS A 467 12.80 -13.00 -1.28
C HIS A 467 14.02 -13.78 -1.80
N GLU A 468 14.60 -13.35 -2.92
CA GLU A 468 15.81 -14.00 -3.46
C GLU A 468 17.03 -13.82 -2.53
N HIS A 469 17.11 -12.70 -1.82
CA HIS A 469 18.14 -12.51 -0.79
C HIS A 469 17.86 -13.39 0.44
N GLU A 470 16.64 -13.36 0.98
CA GLU A 470 16.24 -14.12 2.16
C GLU A 470 16.40 -15.62 1.95
N LYS A 471 16.05 -16.13 0.77
CA LYS A 471 16.21 -17.53 0.34
C LYS A 471 17.63 -18.05 0.53
N ARG A 472 18.66 -17.20 0.37
CA ARG A 472 20.07 -17.58 0.56
C ARG A 472 20.40 -17.97 1.99
N SER A 473 19.59 -17.55 2.95
CA SER A 473 19.77 -17.86 4.39
C SER A 473 19.21 -19.23 4.76
N TYR A 474 18.50 -19.89 3.84
CA TYR A 474 17.88 -21.20 4.09
C TYR A 474 18.68 -22.33 3.43
N PRO A 475 18.86 -23.48 4.12
CA PRO A 475 19.63 -24.60 3.59
C PRO A 475 18.99 -25.26 2.35
N ALA A 476 17.66 -25.20 2.23
CA ALA A 476 16.93 -25.72 1.09
C ALA A 476 15.76 -24.84 0.69
N LEU A 477 15.41 -24.85 -0.61
CA LEU A 477 14.24 -24.13 -1.14
C LEU A 477 12.94 -24.53 -0.42
N ARG A 478 12.80 -25.78 -0.03
CA ARG A 478 11.62 -26.24 0.70
C ARG A 478 11.46 -25.54 2.04
N ASP A 479 12.56 -25.32 2.76
CA ASP A 479 12.53 -24.68 4.07
C ASP A 479 12.16 -23.20 3.94
N PHE A 480 12.71 -22.52 2.93
CA PHE A 480 12.33 -21.16 2.56
C PHE A 480 10.83 -21.05 2.24
N ILE A 481 10.33 -21.93 1.37
CA ILE A 481 8.90 -21.92 1.01
C ILE A 481 8.02 -22.10 2.26
N ARG A 482 8.38 -23.03 3.15
CA ARG A 482 7.61 -23.31 4.37
C ARG A 482 7.67 -22.20 5.40
N SER A 483 8.82 -21.54 5.55
CA SER A 483 9.04 -20.54 6.58
C SER A 483 8.68 -19.12 6.15
N VAL A 484 8.66 -18.83 4.85
CA VAL A 484 8.43 -17.49 4.30
C VAL A 484 7.21 -17.45 3.41
N ILE A 485 7.23 -18.17 2.31
CA ILE A 485 6.24 -18.03 1.22
C ILE A 485 4.85 -18.55 1.64
N VAL A 486 4.78 -19.66 2.37
CA VAL A 486 3.49 -20.19 2.84
C VAL A 486 2.85 -19.28 3.89
N PRO A 487 3.55 -18.80 4.92
CA PRO A 487 3.03 -17.81 5.86
C PRO A 487 2.51 -16.54 5.19
N GLU A 488 3.21 -15.99 4.23
CA GLU A 488 2.76 -14.80 3.48
C GLU A 488 1.47 -15.08 2.68
N MET A 489 1.41 -16.25 2.02
CA MET A 489 0.19 -16.70 1.36
C MET A 489 -0.97 -16.81 2.34
N GLN A 490 -0.75 -17.37 3.54
CA GLN A 490 -1.77 -17.51 4.59
C GLN A 490 -2.27 -16.15 5.08
N ILE A 491 -1.37 -15.20 5.34
CA ILE A 491 -1.72 -13.83 5.72
C ILE A 491 -2.60 -13.19 4.64
N LYS A 492 -2.18 -13.25 3.37
CA LYS A 492 -2.92 -12.68 2.26
C LYS A 492 -4.27 -13.34 2.03
N LEU A 493 -4.34 -14.67 2.18
CA LEU A 493 -5.59 -15.42 2.12
C LEU A 493 -6.57 -14.99 3.22
N LYS A 494 -6.09 -14.85 4.46
CA LYS A 494 -6.88 -14.36 5.59
C LYS A 494 -7.39 -12.94 5.37
N GLN A 495 -6.58 -12.06 4.79
CA GLN A 495 -6.99 -10.70 4.40
C GLN A 495 -8.11 -10.73 3.36
N GLY A 496 -7.98 -11.57 2.32
CA GLY A 496 -9.00 -11.77 1.29
C GLY A 496 -10.30 -12.33 1.87
N PHE A 497 -10.22 -13.31 2.76
CA PHE A 497 -11.37 -13.84 3.48
C PHE A 497 -12.12 -12.77 4.29
N GLY A 498 -11.40 -11.89 4.97
CA GLY A 498 -11.97 -10.77 5.71
C GLY A 498 -12.76 -9.77 4.84
N ARG A 499 -12.79 -9.93 3.51
CA ARG A 499 -13.69 -9.15 2.62
C ARG A 499 -15.10 -9.73 2.56
N ALA A 500 -15.26 -11.00 2.91
CA ALA A 500 -16.51 -11.73 2.82
C ALA A 500 -17.41 -11.56 4.04
N ILE A 501 -16.83 -11.36 5.23
CA ILE A 501 -17.57 -11.24 6.50
C ILE A 501 -17.14 -9.96 7.21
N ARG A 502 -18.10 -9.08 7.48
CA ARG A 502 -17.90 -7.78 8.13
C ARG A 502 -18.78 -7.58 9.36
N THR A 503 -19.92 -8.22 9.35
CA THR A 503 -20.90 -8.15 10.44
C THR A 503 -21.27 -9.56 10.92
N GLU A 504 -21.87 -9.65 12.09
CA GLU A 504 -22.31 -10.93 12.67
C GLU A 504 -23.40 -11.63 11.84
N THR A 505 -24.10 -10.88 10.98
CA THR A 505 -25.19 -11.38 10.13
C THR A 505 -24.77 -11.70 8.70
N ASP A 506 -23.54 -11.33 8.30
CA ASP A 506 -23.06 -11.61 6.95
C ASP A 506 -22.91 -13.12 6.74
N THR A 507 -23.31 -13.59 5.57
CA THR A 507 -23.16 -15.00 5.17
C THR A 507 -22.46 -15.10 3.82
N CYS A 508 -21.47 -16.02 3.73
CA CYS A 508 -20.64 -16.12 2.53
C CYS A 508 -20.16 -17.55 2.25
N VAL A 509 -20.06 -17.87 0.97
CA VAL A 509 -19.31 -19.05 0.48
C VAL A 509 -17.96 -18.60 -0.03
N VAL A 510 -16.89 -19.21 0.45
CA VAL A 510 -15.51 -18.98 -0.01
C VAL A 510 -15.09 -20.14 -0.89
N ALA A 511 -14.96 -19.91 -2.19
CA ALA A 511 -14.59 -20.90 -3.17
C ALA A 511 -13.11 -20.76 -3.56
N ILE A 512 -12.31 -21.79 -3.28
CA ILE A 512 -10.90 -21.85 -3.65
C ILE A 512 -10.76 -22.88 -4.77
N LEU A 513 -10.41 -22.41 -5.98
CA LEU A 513 -10.40 -23.22 -7.19
C LEU A 513 -9.02 -23.78 -7.54
N ASP A 514 -8.00 -23.42 -6.77
CA ASP A 514 -6.62 -23.85 -6.98
C ASP A 514 -6.47 -25.36 -6.76
N GLU A 515 -5.98 -26.08 -7.77
CA GLU A 515 -5.77 -27.55 -7.71
C GLU A 515 -4.88 -27.99 -6.54
N ARG A 516 -3.98 -27.10 -6.10
CA ARG A 516 -3.08 -27.37 -4.98
C ARG A 516 -3.79 -27.44 -3.62
N CYS A 517 -5.11 -27.11 -3.60
CA CYS A 517 -6.02 -27.27 -2.46
C CYS A 517 -7.02 -28.42 -2.62
N SER A 518 -6.91 -29.23 -3.68
CA SER A 518 -7.74 -30.44 -3.87
C SER A 518 -7.61 -31.40 -2.68
N ALA A 519 -8.38 -32.48 -2.63
CA ALA A 519 -8.40 -33.42 -1.51
C ALA A 519 -7.03 -33.97 -1.10
N ARG A 520 -6.11 -34.09 -2.07
CA ARG A 520 -4.70 -34.48 -1.87
C ARG A 520 -3.72 -33.36 -2.16
N GLY A 521 -4.21 -32.13 -2.23
CA GLY A 521 -3.43 -30.95 -2.60
C GLY A 521 -2.39 -30.60 -1.54
N ARG A 522 -1.22 -30.17 -2.02
CA ARG A 522 -0.04 -29.88 -1.19
C ARG A 522 -0.28 -28.79 -0.14
N TYR A 523 -1.13 -27.80 -0.45
CA TYR A 523 -1.38 -26.64 0.41
C TYR A 523 -2.77 -26.63 1.05
N ARG A 524 -3.52 -27.74 0.95
CA ARG A 524 -4.85 -27.82 1.55
C ARG A 524 -4.85 -27.54 3.04
N GLN A 525 -3.92 -28.17 3.77
CA GLN A 525 -3.82 -27.97 5.21
C GLN A 525 -3.41 -26.53 5.55
N ASP A 526 -2.45 -25.96 4.80
CA ASP A 526 -2.01 -24.58 5.01
C ASP A 526 -3.16 -23.57 4.82
N VAL A 527 -4.09 -23.84 3.91
CA VAL A 527 -5.31 -23.04 3.72
C VAL A 527 -6.28 -23.21 4.88
N LEU A 528 -6.49 -24.44 5.35
CA LEU A 528 -7.36 -24.71 6.50
C LEU A 528 -6.82 -24.07 7.78
N ASP A 529 -5.50 -24.07 7.98
CA ASP A 529 -4.85 -23.44 9.12
C ASP A 529 -4.94 -21.90 9.09
N ALA A 530 -5.09 -21.32 7.88
CA ALA A 530 -5.19 -19.87 7.70
C ALA A 530 -6.60 -19.32 7.93
N LEU A 531 -7.63 -20.11 7.67
CA LEU A 531 -9.02 -19.69 7.72
C LEU A 531 -9.70 -20.18 9.02
N PRO A 532 -10.75 -19.50 9.48
CA PRO A 532 -11.55 -20.00 10.60
C PRO A 532 -12.22 -21.34 10.26
N GLU A 533 -12.50 -22.13 11.27
CA GLU A 533 -13.22 -23.37 11.10
C GLU A 533 -14.63 -23.13 10.56
N MET A 534 -14.95 -23.77 9.43
CA MET A 534 -16.26 -23.72 8.79
C MET A 534 -16.53 -25.00 7.99
N PRO A 535 -17.79 -25.37 7.74
CA PRO A 535 -18.12 -26.56 6.95
C PRO A 535 -17.58 -26.50 5.53
N ILE A 536 -17.03 -27.63 5.06
CA ILE A 536 -16.44 -27.76 3.73
C ILE A 536 -17.46 -28.37 2.77
N LEU A 537 -17.64 -27.74 1.61
CA LEU A 537 -18.46 -28.19 0.50
C LEU A 537 -17.58 -28.65 -0.67
N THR A 538 -18.09 -29.61 -1.44
CA THR A 538 -17.39 -30.12 -2.66
C THR A 538 -18.30 -30.12 -3.89
N GLU A 539 -19.61 -30.01 -3.69
CA GLU A 539 -20.59 -29.98 -4.78
C GLU A 539 -21.24 -28.59 -4.86
N VAL A 540 -21.45 -28.11 -6.08
CA VAL A 540 -22.04 -26.78 -6.33
C VAL A 540 -23.52 -26.73 -5.90
N SER A 541 -24.24 -27.87 -5.92
CA SER A 541 -25.59 -28.00 -5.38
C SER A 541 -25.69 -27.60 -3.91
N ASP A 542 -24.65 -27.94 -3.13
CA ASP A 542 -24.63 -27.65 -1.68
C ASP A 542 -24.45 -26.14 -1.43
N ILE A 543 -23.73 -25.45 -2.32
CA ILE A 543 -23.65 -23.98 -2.31
C ILE A 543 -25.05 -23.38 -2.47
N ARG A 544 -25.80 -23.84 -3.48
CA ARG A 544 -27.16 -23.34 -3.73
C ARG A 544 -28.08 -23.62 -2.54
N GLN A 545 -28.00 -24.83 -1.99
CA GLN A 545 -28.78 -25.23 -0.83
C GLN A 545 -28.49 -24.33 0.38
N PHE A 546 -27.22 -24.07 0.68
CA PHE A 546 -26.83 -23.18 1.76
C PHE A 546 -27.36 -21.77 1.53
N LEU A 547 -27.11 -21.17 0.35
CA LEU A 547 -27.58 -19.81 0.06
C LEU A 547 -29.11 -19.69 0.13
N CYS A 548 -29.86 -20.69 -0.36
CA CYS A 548 -31.31 -20.71 -0.23
C CYS A 548 -31.80 -20.81 1.24
N ALA A 549 -31.01 -21.39 2.13
CA ALA A 549 -31.33 -21.49 3.53
C ALA A 549 -31.09 -20.18 4.32
N VAL A 550 -30.10 -19.38 3.90
CA VAL A 550 -29.65 -18.19 4.64
C VAL A 550 -30.03 -16.86 3.98
N LYS A 551 -30.38 -16.84 2.68
CA LYS A 551 -30.74 -15.62 1.95
C LYS A 551 -32.25 -15.53 1.71
N PRO A 552 -32.82 -14.29 1.71
CA PRO A 552 -34.22 -14.09 1.37
C PRO A 552 -34.51 -14.39 -0.11
N GLN A 553 -35.76 -14.64 -0.46
CA GLN A 553 -36.18 -14.93 -1.83
C GLN A 553 -35.80 -13.76 -2.80
N SER A 554 -35.91 -12.52 -2.35
CA SER A 554 -35.55 -11.32 -3.11
C SER A 554 -34.07 -11.30 -3.56
N TYR A 555 -33.18 -11.99 -2.85
CA TYR A 555 -31.78 -12.16 -3.27
C TYR A 555 -31.64 -12.88 -4.63
N PHE A 556 -32.53 -13.81 -4.93
CA PHE A 556 -32.50 -14.58 -6.16
C PHE A 556 -33.34 -13.97 -7.29
N GLU A 557 -34.16 -12.97 -7.00
CA GLU A 557 -35.03 -12.30 -8.00
C GLU A 557 -34.31 -11.14 -8.70
N ALA A 558 -33.25 -10.60 -8.12
CA ALA A 558 -32.61 -9.37 -8.56
C ALA A 558 -31.75 -9.49 -9.86
N ALA A 559 -31.57 -10.70 -10.43
CA ALA A 559 -30.73 -10.95 -11.61
C ALA A 559 -31.49 -11.54 -12.81
N ALA A 560 -32.83 -11.49 -12.80
CA ALA A 560 -33.67 -11.99 -13.90
C ALA A 560 -33.87 -10.94 -15.02
#